data_8ba71c5b4b8bc8ff7456f3c17f3bce46
#
_entry.id   8ba71c5b4b8bc8ff7456f3c17f3bce46
#
_cell.length_a   1.000
_cell.length_b   1.000
_cell.length_c   1.000
_cell.angle_alpha   90.00
_cell.angle_beta   90.00
_cell.angle_gamma   90.00
#
_symmetry.space_group_name_H-M   'P 1'
#
loop_
_entity.id
_entity.type
_entity.pdbx_description
1 polymer ?
#
loop_
_entity_poly.entity_id
_entity_poly.type
_entity_poly.pdbx_seq_one_letter_code
_entity_poly.pdbx_strand_id
1 'polypeptide(L)' 'MKEYEIVLTYLNGCAGAAYPQVSFDEAELNDPADYIRAKHTKDFAKFVTETHEPGKVIWKFDNGFISYTYEFNEL' A
#
# COMPACT_ATOMS: atom_id res chain seq x y z
N MET A 1 14.87 -9.37 -9.22
CA MET A 1 13.87 -8.96 -8.21
C MET A 1 14.56 -8.28 -7.05
N LYS A 2 13.84 -7.39 -6.40
CA LYS A 2 14.32 -6.71 -5.21
C LYS A 2 13.47 -7.10 -4.02
N GLU A 3 14.08 -7.12 -2.85
CA GLU A 3 13.35 -7.35 -1.62
C GLU A 3 12.82 -6.03 -1.07
N TYR A 4 11.57 -6.06 -0.62
CA TYR A 4 10.92 -4.90 -0.02
C TYR A 4 10.34 -5.26 1.32
N GLU A 5 10.46 -4.33 2.27
CA GLU A 5 9.62 -4.30 3.46
C GLU A 5 8.37 -3.52 3.11
N ILE A 6 7.22 -4.08 3.38
CA ILE A 6 5.93 -3.51 3.00
C ILE A 6 5.18 -3.17 4.27
N VAL A 7 4.82 -1.91 4.42
CA VAL A 7 4.02 -1.43 5.55
C VAL A 7 2.66 -1.03 5.01
N LEU A 8 1.62 -1.73 5.47
CA LEU A 8 0.25 -1.40 5.13
C LEU A 8 -0.40 -0.66 6.29
N THR A 9 -0.90 0.53 6.02
CA THR A 9 -1.78 1.25 6.94
C THR A 9 -3.20 1.20 6.36
N TYR A 10 -4.10 0.57 7.08
CA TYR A 10 -5.50 0.42 6.67
C TYR A 10 -6.39 1.21 7.63
N LEU A 11 -7.24 2.04 7.08
CA LEU A 11 -8.21 2.83 7.84
C LEU A 11 -9.60 2.57 7.29
N ASN A 12 -10.53 2.13 8.16
CA ASN A 12 -11.91 1.94 7.81
C ASN A 12 -12.77 2.97 8.56
N GLY A 13 -13.15 4.04 7.86
CA GLY A 13 -13.95 5.11 8.43
C GLY A 13 -15.40 4.74 8.67
N CYS A 14 -15.90 3.65 8.08
CA CYS A 14 -17.27 3.19 8.27
C CYS A 14 -17.48 2.49 9.62
N ALA A 15 -16.44 2.10 10.30
CA ALA A 15 -16.52 1.33 11.53
C ALA A 15 -16.83 2.19 12.77
N GLY A 16 -16.99 3.48 12.62
CA GLY A 16 -17.33 4.40 13.72
C GLY A 16 -16.17 4.77 14.62
N ALA A 17 -15.15 3.95 14.74
CA ALA A 17 -13.92 4.22 15.45
C ALA A 17 -12.77 4.08 14.45
N ALA A 18 -12.25 5.19 14.01
CA ALA A 18 -11.26 5.21 12.95
C ALA A 18 -9.85 5.02 13.51
N TYR A 19 -9.51 3.79 13.87
CA TYR A 19 -8.15 3.44 14.28
C TYR A 19 -7.41 2.85 13.08
N PRO A 20 -6.29 3.46 12.66
CA PRO A 20 -5.47 2.86 11.60
C PRO A 20 -4.90 1.53 12.09
N GLN A 21 -5.02 0.52 11.23
CA GLN A 21 -4.41 -0.78 11.47
C GLN A 21 -3.15 -0.86 10.64
N VAL A 22 -2.04 -1.18 11.27
CA VAL A 22 -0.75 -1.27 10.61
C VAL A 22 -0.32 -2.73 10.58
N SER A 23 0.06 -3.21 9.41
CA SER A 23 0.62 -4.55 9.25
C SER A 23 1.89 -4.48 8.41
N PHE A 24 2.74 -5.50 8.60
CA PHE A 24 4.05 -5.56 7.97
C PHE A 24 4.16 -6.85 7.15
N ASP A 25 4.82 -6.76 6.03
CA ASP A 25 5.10 -7.92 5.18
C ASP A 25 6.46 -7.71 4.50
N GLU A 26 6.99 -8.78 3.94
CA GLU A 26 8.19 -8.73 3.12
C GLU A 26 7.95 -9.54 1.86
N ALA A 27 8.43 -9.06 0.73
CA ALA A 27 8.28 -9.76 -0.52
C ALA A 27 9.39 -9.38 -1.50
N GLU A 28 9.73 -10.33 -2.37
CA GLU A 28 10.58 -10.05 -3.51
C GLU A 28 9.68 -9.67 -4.68
N LEU A 29 9.94 -8.51 -5.27
CA LEU A 29 9.10 -7.97 -6.34
C LEU A 29 9.98 -7.38 -7.45
N ASN A 30 9.54 -7.56 -8.70
CA ASN A 30 10.11 -6.83 -9.81
C ASN A 30 9.65 -5.37 -9.78
N ASP A 31 8.39 -5.16 -9.38
CA ASP A 31 7.77 -3.85 -9.33
C ASP A 31 6.76 -3.86 -8.18
N PRO A 32 6.77 -2.86 -7.27
CA PRO A 32 5.75 -2.75 -6.22
C PRO A 32 4.32 -2.79 -6.73
N ALA A 33 4.08 -2.31 -7.96
CA ALA A 33 2.75 -2.36 -8.58
C ALA A 33 2.21 -3.80 -8.68
N ASP A 34 3.06 -4.79 -8.84
CA ASP A 34 2.64 -6.18 -8.93
C ASP A 34 1.98 -6.66 -7.63
N TYR A 35 2.52 -6.21 -6.50
CA TYR A 35 1.95 -6.53 -5.19
C TYR A 35 0.55 -5.92 -5.03
N ILE A 36 0.41 -4.66 -5.40
CA ILE A 36 -0.88 -3.95 -5.32
C ILE A 36 -1.90 -4.61 -6.26
N ARG A 37 -1.49 -4.92 -7.48
CA ARG A 37 -2.38 -5.55 -8.47
C ARG A 37 -2.88 -6.91 -7.99
N ALA A 38 -2.05 -7.68 -7.34
CA ALA A 38 -2.44 -8.99 -6.81
C ALA A 38 -3.42 -8.88 -5.64
N LYS A 39 -3.27 -7.86 -4.80
CA LYS A 39 -4.13 -7.63 -3.64
C LYS A 39 -5.44 -6.92 -4.00
N HIS A 40 -5.41 -6.03 -4.97
CA HIS A 40 -6.52 -5.15 -5.32
C HIS A 40 -6.77 -5.15 -6.82
N THR A 41 -7.10 -6.31 -7.36
CA THR A 41 -7.28 -6.49 -8.80
C THR A 41 -8.29 -5.53 -9.40
N LYS A 42 -9.40 -5.27 -8.71
CA LYS A 42 -10.47 -4.41 -9.20
C LYS A 42 -10.17 -2.93 -9.01
N ASP A 43 -9.47 -2.58 -7.95
CA ASP A 43 -9.25 -1.19 -7.57
C ASP A 43 -7.85 -0.68 -7.92
N PHE A 44 -7.04 -1.51 -8.56
CA PHE A 44 -5.65 -1.15 -8.86
C PHE A 44 -5.53 0.19 -9.60
N ALA A 45 -6.39 0.43 -10.57
CA ALA A 45 -6.35 1.66 -11.38
C ALA A 45 -6.68 2.92 -10.56
N LYS A 46 -7.26 2.77 -9.38
CA LYS A 46 -7.62 3.89 -8.51
C LYS A 46 -6.52 4.27 -7.53
N PHE A 47 -5.48 3.46 -7.44
CA PHE A 47 -4.34 3.76 -6.58
C PHE A 47 -3.50 4.88 -7.17
N VAL A 48 -3.01 5.74 -6.30
CA VAL A 48 -2.12 6.85 -6.66
C VAL A 48 -0.74 6.55 -6.08
N THR A 49 0.28 6.71 -6.91
CA THR A 49 1.66 6.50 -6.49
C THR A 49 2.29 7.80 -6.06
N GLU A 50 2.91 7.80 -4.89
CA GLU A 50 3.72 8.91 -4.42
C GLU A 50 5.13 8.38 -4.15
N THR A 51 6.14 9.02 -4.70
CA THR A 51 7.53 8.65 -4.50
C THR A 51 8.34 9.90 -4.20
N HIS A 52 8.84 10.00 -2.99
CA HIS A 52 9.59 11.17 -2.54
C HIS A 52 11.07 10.89 -2.32
N GLU A 53 11.45 9.63 -2.17
CA GLU A 53 12.80 9.23 -1.83
C GLU A 53 13.26 8.01 -2.65
N PRO A 54 14.55 7.89 -2.96
CA PRO A 54 15.08 6.67 -3.57
C PRO A 54 14.86 5.47 -2.64
N GLY A 55 14.47 4.35 -3.22
CA GLY A 55 14.24 3.12 -2.47
C GLY A 55 12.95 3.07 -1.69
N LYS A 56 12.09 4.08 -1.82
CA LYS A 56 10.82 4.13 -1.12
C LYS A 56 9.70 4.50 -2.09
N VAL A 57 8.68 3.68 -2.15
CA VAL A 57 7.50 3.93 -3.00
C VAL A 57 6.26 3.83 -2.13
N ILE A 58 5.36 4.78 -2.28
CA ILE A 58 4.10 4.82 -1.53
C ILE A 58 2.94 4.75 -2.51
N TRP A 59 2.03 3.80 -2.27
CA TRP A 59 0.79 3.66 -3.03
C TRP A 59 -0.38 3.92 -2.11
N LYS A 60 -1.29 4.78 -2.51
CA LYS A 60 -2.46 5.16 -1.73
C LYS A 60 -3.76 4.95 -2.48
N PHE A 61 -4.77 4.50 -1.76
CA PHE A 61 -6.14 4.42 -2.23
C PHE A 61 -7.07 4.94 -1.14
N ASP A 62 -8.00 5.80 -1.51
CA ASP A 62 -8.99 6.34 -0.59
C ASP A 62 -10.29 6.56 -1.35
N ASN A 63 -11.38 5.94 -0.90
CA ASN A 63 -12.69 6.10 -1.50
C ASN A 63 -13.66 6.91 -0.62
N GLY A 64 -13.14 7.55 0.42
CA GLY A 64 -13.94 8.30 1.39
C GLY A 64 -14.40 7.48 2.59
N PHE A 65 -14.39 6.15 2.50
CA PHE A 65 -14.77 5.24 3.57
C PHE A 65 -13.62 4.37 4.03
N ILE A 66 -12.85 3.87 3.09
CA ILE A 66 -11.72 2.98 3.34
C ILE A 66 -10.49 3.60 2.70
N SER A 67 -9.38 3.59 3.41
CA SER A 67 -8.11 3.98 2.84
C SER A 67 -7.05 2.92 3.06
N TYR A 68 -6.21 2.74 2.04
CA TYR A 68 -5.04 1.87 2.10
C TYR A 68 -3.82 2.70 1.78
N THR A 69 -2.78 2.57 2.59
CA THR A 69 -1.49 3.17 2.31
C THR A 69 -0.44 2.06 2.38
N TYR A 70 0.16 1.76 1.24
CA TYR A 70 1.24 0.79 1.15
C TYR A 70 2.55 1.53 1.01
N GLU A 71 3.48 1.28 1.91
CA GLU A 71 4.82 1.81 1.85
C GLU A 71 5.77 0.67 1.53
N PHE A 72 6.48 0.79 0.42
CA PHE A 72 7.47 -0.20 -0.01
C PHE A 72 8.85 0.36 0.22
N ASN A 73 9.59 -0.25 1.12
CA ASN A 73 10.96 0.13 1.41
C ASN A 73 11.90 -0.93 0.86
N GLU A 74 12.77 -0.54 -0.04
CA GLU A 74 13.78 -1.43 -0.62
C GLU A 74 14.81 -1.80 0.43
N LEU A 75 15.02 -3.10 0.60
CA LEU A 75 15.99 -3.63 1.56
C LEU A 75 17.39 -3.78 0.97
#